data_b16290e138201c4da8a80dec77bc4909
#
_entry.id   b16290e138201c4da8a80dec77bc4909
#
_cell.length_a   1.000
_cell.length_b   1.000
_cell.length_c   1.000
_cell.angle_alpha   90.00
_cell.angle_beta   90.00
_cell.angle_gamma   90.00
#
_symmetry.space_group_name_H-M   'P 1'
#
loop_
_entity.id
_entity.type
_entity.pdbx_description
1 polymer ?
#
loop_
_entity_poly.entity_id
_entity_poly.type
_entity_poly.pdbx_seq_one_letter_code
_entity_poly.pdbx_strand_id
1 'polypeptide(L)'
;MIRFENITKQYNQKTVIRDFNLDIEEGQLVVFIGPSGCGKTTLLKMINRLLEPTSGKIYVNEKDISKQDPIELRRNIGYVIQSTGLFPHMTIKENLELIPKLKGEDSDSIKRKTNDLLELVGLAPDEYLYRYPSELSGGQKQRIGVARAFSTDSDIILMDEPFSALDPVTRNSLQDELFSMQKELNKTIVFVTHDMDEAIKIADKICLLNEGHIIQYDTPDQILKNPASEYVEEFIGKRRVWNNPEVLKAKDIMISDPVKVSPRRNVFQAIEIMKENKVDSLLVTDKQQSLIGLVTLKSIQLQSRATTVGEIMEKNILSVTEDENLITVLQIMNENKIGYLPVVSEKNKLTGLITRSSILSVLSGQLLDLEVAF
;
A
#
# COMPACT_ATOMS: atom_id res chain seq x y z
N MET A 1 7.50 13.62 -13.64
CA MET A 1 8.25 12.52 -14.28
C MET A 1 7.56 11.95 -15.52
N ILE A 2 6.36 11.38 -15.44
CA ILE A 2 5.57 10.94 -16.60
C ILE A 2 4.25 11.68 -16.60
N ARG A 3 3.87 12.30 -17.73
CA ARG A 3 2.61 13.03 -17.86
C ARG A 3 1.86 12.61 -19.12
N PHE A 4 0.59 12.29 -18.94
CA PHE A 4 -0.36 11.98 -20.01
C PHE A 4 -1.28 13.18 -20.20
N GLU A 5 -1.38 13.69 -21.41
CA GLU A 5 -2.25 14.83 -21.75
C GLU A 5 -3.26 14.42 -22.82
N ASN A 6 -4.55 14.34 -22.46
CA ASN A 6 -5.70 14.07 -23.33
C ASN A 6 -5.50 12.84 -24.23
N ILE A 7 -4.95 11.76 -23.64
CA ILE A 7 -4.62 10.56 -24.38
C ILE A 7 -5.88 9.80 -24.78
N THR A 8 -6.03 9.60 -26.07
CA THR A 8 -7.05 8.72 -26.63
C THR A 8 -6.40 7.65 -27.50
N LYS A 9 -6.85 6.40 -27.35
CA LYS A 9 -6.43 5.28 -28.19
C LYS A 9 -7.61 4.54 -28.76
N GLN A 10 -7.64 4.46 -30.09
CA GLN A 10 -8.66 3.71 -30.84
C GLN A 10 -8.01 2.61 -31.65
N TYR A 11 -8.66 1.47 -31.74
CA TYR A 11 -8.37 0.37 -32.65
C TYR A 11 -9.59 0.16 -33.53
N ASN A 12 -9.46 0.45 -34.84
CA ASN A 12 -10.58 0.46 -35.76
C ASN A 12 -11.72 1.37 -35.23
N GLN A 13 -12.86 0.77 -34.88
CA GLN A 13 -14.03 1.52 -34.35
C GLN A 13 -14.15 1.47 -32.82
N LYS A 14 -13.26 0.76 -32.12
CA LYS A 14 -13.32 0.58 -30.66
C LYS A 14 -12.33 1.55 -29.98
N THR A 15 -12.84 2.45 -29.19
CA THR A 15 -12.01 3.28 -28.29
C THR A 15 -11.66 2.50 -27.04
N VAL A 16 -10.35 2.34 -26.77
CA VAL A 16 -9.83 1.60 -25.60
C VAL A 16 -9.41 2.54 -24.49
N ILE A 17 -8.91 3.72 -24.81
CA ILE A 17 -8.54 4.79 -23.86
C ILE A 17 -9.22 6.06 -24.34
N ARG A 18 -9.82 6.82 -23.41
CA ARG A 18 -10.57 8.03 -23.69
C ARG A 18 -10.13 9.17 -22.78
N ASP A 19 -9.65 10.25 -23.38
CA ASP A 19 -9.28 11.49 -22.69
C ASP A 19 -8.55 11.27 -21.35
N PHE A 20 -7.54 10.40 -21.39
CA PHE A 20 -6.80 9.99 -20.21
C PHE A 20 -5.76 11.07 -19.88
N ASN A 21 -5.86 11.59 -18.65
CA ASN A 21 -4.97 12.60 -18.10
C ASN A 21 -4.42 12.09 -16.75
N LEU A 22 -3.10 12.03 -16.61
CA LEU A 22 -2.45 11.55 -15.38
C LEU A 22 -1.04 12.11 -15.27
N ASP A 23 -0.68 12.53 -14.05
CA ASP A 23 0.69 12.88 -13.69
C ASP A 23 1.24 11.85 -12.70
N ILE A 24 2.44 11.33 -13.01
CA ILE A 24 3.22 10.43 -12.15
C ILE A 24 4.49 11.15 -11.77
N GLU A 25 4.70 11.35 -10.48
CA GLU A 25 5.86 12.04 -9.93
C GLU A 25 7.10 11.14 -9.92
N GLU A 26 8.26 11.74 -9.78
CA GLU A 26 9.53 11.03 -9.66
C GLU A 26 9.58 10.22 -8.37
N GLY A 27 10.13 9.01 -8.44
CA GLY A 27 10.26 8.12 -7.30
C GLY A 27 8.97 7.44 -6.85
N GLN A 28 7.84 7.66 -7.53
CA GLN A 28 6.57 6.99 -7.20
C GLN A 28 6.46 5.60 -7.83
N LEU A 29 5.90 4.66 -7.08
CA LEU A 29 5.37 3.40 -7.59
C LEU A 29 3.86 3.55 -7.81
N VAL A 30 3.44 3.67 -9.07
CA VAL A 30 2.03 3.81 -9.46
C VAL A 30 1.52 2.50 -10.06
N VAL A 31 0.44 1.98 -9.50
CA VAL A 31 -0.18 0.76 -9.98
C VAL A 31 -1.41 1.07 -10.83
N PHE A 32 -1.44 0.57 -12.06
CA PHE A 32 -2.63 0.58 -12.92
C PHE A 32 -3.40 -0.72 -12.70
N ILE A 33 -4.64 -0.61 -12.23
CA ILE A 33 -5.51 -1.74 -11.95
C ILE A 33 -6.88 -1.57 -12.60
N GLY A 34 -7.60 -2.65 -12.84
CA GLY A 34 -8.93 -2.67 -13.42
C GLY A 34 -9.21 -3.97 -14.17
N PRO A 35 -10.41 -4.16 -14.72
CA PRO A 35 -10.80 -5.37 -15.43
C PRO A 35 -9.95 -5.61 -16.69
N SER A 36 -9.97 -6.85 -17.19
CA SER A 36 -9.28 -7.19 -18.43
C SER A 36 -9.82 -6.35 -19.60
N GLY A 37 -8.92 -5.84 -20.43
CA GLY A 37 -9.26 -5.02 -21.59
C GLY A 37 -9.58 -3.54 -21.31
N CYS A 38 -9.49 -3.05 -20.07
CA CYS A 38 -9.72 -1.63 -19.76
C CYS A 38 -8.59 -0.68 -20.20
N GLY A 39 -7.47 -1.20 -20.74
CA GLY A 39 -6.42 -0.38 -21.35
C GLY A 39 -5.10 -0.29 -20.60
N LYS A 40 -4.90 -0.95 -19.47
CA LYS A 40 -3.67 -0.89 -18.63
C LYS A 40 -2.38 -1.14 -19.44
N THR A 41 -2.27 -2.31 -20.05
CA THR A 41 -1.12 -2.67 -20.91
C THR A 41 -0.98 -1.73 -22.11
N THR A 42 -2.08 -1.19 -22.64
CA THR A 42 -2.05 -0.20 -23.74
C THR A 42 -1.39 1.10 -23.27
N LEU A 43 -1.76 1.62 -22.10
CA LEU A 43 -1.12 2.80 -21.50
C LEU A 43 0.38 2.54 -21.25
N LEU A 44 0.72 1.40 -20.66
CA LEU A 44 2.10 1.03 -20.41
C LEU A 44 2.94 1.00 -21.71
N LYS A 45 2.42 0.39 -22.78
CA LYS A 45 3.07 0.31 -24.11
C LYS A 45 3.19 1.67 -24.79
N MET A 46 2.33 2.63 -24.45
CA MET A 46 2.45 3.98 -25.00
C MET A 46 3.58 4.79 -24.34
N ILE A 47 3.91 4.56 -23.06
CA ILE A 47 5.02 5.25 -22.39
C ILE A 47 6.36 5.00 -23.09
N ASN A 48 6.63 3.76 -23.51
CA ASN A 48 7.88 3.41 -24.22
C ASN A 48 7.74 3.40 -25.76
N ARG A 49 6.67 4.02 -26.27
CA ARG A 49 6.38 4.12 -27.71
C ARG A 49 6.36 2.77 -28.46
N LEU A 50 5.96 1.69 -27.79
CA LEU A 50 5.59 0.44 -28.51
C LEU A 50 4.22 0.56 -29.18
N LEU A 51 3.39 1.47 -28.69
CA LEU A 51 2.15 1.90 -29.27
C LEU A 51 2.11 3.44 -29.28
N GLU A 52 1.54 4.01 -30.32
CA GLU A 52 1.29 5.44 -30.38
C GLU A 52 -0.17 5.76 -30.01
N PRO A 53 -0.44 6.85 -29.28
CA PRO A 53 -1.80 7.29 -29.04
C PRO A 53 -2.45 7.74 -30.37
N THR A 54 -3.77 7.67 -30.46
CA THR A 54 -4.53 8.22 -31.60
C THR A 54 -4.58 9.74 -31.51
N SER A 55 -4.67 10.28 -30.30
CA SER A 55 -4.55 11.72 -30.02
C SER A 55 -4.00 11.93 -28.59
N GLY A 56 -3.58 13.16 -28.30
CA GLY A 56 -2.94 13.51 -27.04
C GLY A 56 -1.43 13.40 -27.09
N LYS A 57 -0.77 13.66 -25.95
CA LYS A 57 0.69 13.63 -25.84
C LYS A 57 1.12 12.98 -24.52
N ILE A 58 2.26 12.31 -24.56
CA ILE A 58 2.92 11.74 -23.38
C ILE A 58 4.28 12.42 -23.23
N TYR A 59 4.57 12.84 -22.01
CA TYR A 59 5.85 13.43 -21.67
C TYR A 59 6.58 12.52 -20.66
N VAL A 60 7.87 12.38 -20.88
CA VAL A 60 8.80 11.73 -19.96
C VAL A 60 9.91 12.75 -19.65
N ASN A 61 10.10 13.07 -18.38
CA ASN A 61 11.04 14.13 -17.95
C ASN A 61 10.82 15.43 -18.72
N GLU A 62 9.55 15.86 -18.82
CA GLU A 62 9.08 17.06 -19.52
C GLU A 62 9.32 17.07 -21.03
N LYS A 63 9.86 16.01 -21.59
CA LYS A 63 10.10 15.87 -23.04
C LYS A 63 8.98 15.08 -23.69
N ASP A 64 8.37 15.64 -24.72
CA ASP A 64 7.39 14.96 -25.58
C ASP A 64 8.05 13.73 -26.24
N ILE A 65 7.59 12.52 -25.85
CA ILE A 65 8.22 11.28 -26.31
C ILE A 65 8.03 11.06 -27.82
N SER A 66 7.02 11.66 -28.46
CA SER A 66 6.81 11.54 -29.90
C SER A 66 7.95 12.16 -30.72
N LYS A 67 8.69 13.09 -30.12
CA LYS A 67 9.82 13.80 -30.74
C LYS A 67 11.17 13.21 -30.43
N GLN A 68 11.25 12.20 -29.52
CA GLN A 68 12.49 11.54 -29.14
C GLN A 68 12.81 10.37 -30.08
N ASP A 69 14.08 10.00 -30.18
CA ASP A 69 14.46 8.75 -30.81
C ASP A 69 13.89 7.56 -30.00
N PRO A 70 13.10 6.67 -30.63
CA PRO A 70 12.45 5.58 -29.90
C PRO A 70 13.45 4.54 -29.36
N ILE A 71 14.64 4.42 -29.95
CA ILE A 71 15.67 3.48 -29.50
C ILE A 71 16.29 4.03 -28.21
N GLU A 72 16.64 5.32 -28.22
CA GLU A 72 17.17 5.97 -27.01
C GLU A 72 16.16 6.00 -25.87
N LEU A 73 14.89 6.32 -26.15
CA LEU A 73 13.83 6.29 -25.15
C LEU A 73 13.74 4.89 -24.48
N ARG A 74 13.67 3.83 -25.29
CA ARG A 74 13.55 2.44 -24.80
C ARG A 74 14.78 1.94 -24.06
N ARG A 75 15.99 2.39 -24.43
CA ARG A 75 17.22 2.07 -23.69
C ARG A 75 17.26 2.70 -22.30
N ASN A 76 16.53 3.80 -22.10
CA ASN A 76 16.44 4.52 -20.85
C ASN A 76 15.18 4.22 -20.03
N ILE A 77 14.45 3.15 -20.39
CA ILE A 77 13.27 2.65 -19.66
C ILE A 77 13.45 1.16 -19.42
N GLY A 78 13.45 0.74 -18.15
CA GLY A 78 13.38 -0.68 -17.82
C GLY A 78 12.00 -1.22 -18.14
N TYR A 79 11.91 -2.43 -18.73
CA TYR A 79 10.62 -2.98 -19.11
C TYR A 79 10.51 -4.48 -18.81
N VAL A 80 9.56 -4.83 -17.94
CA VAL A 80 9.15 -6.21 -17.67
C VAL A 80 7.86 -6.48 -18.42
N ILE A 81 7.91 -7.40 -19.37
CA ILE A 81 6.73 -7.85 -20.12
C ILE A 81 6.11 -9.10 -19.47
N GLN A 82 4.83 -9.29 -19.67
CA GLN A 82 4.05 -10.39 -19.09
C GLN A 82 4.64 -11.79 -19.38
N SER A 83 5.30 -11.99 -20.52
CA SER A 83 5.91 -13.25 -20.95
C SER A 83 7.41 -13.37 -20.68
N THR A 84 7.92 -12.75 -19.62
CA THR A 84 9.35 -12.69 -19.23
C THR A 84 10.31 -12.06 -20.26
N GLY A 85 10.10 -12.29 -21.55
CA GLY A 85 10.83 -11.66 -22.66
C GLY A 85 12.35 -11.92 -22.69
N LEU A 86 12.83 -12.96 -22.01
CA LEU A 86 14.25 -13.35 -22.06
C LEU A 86 14.60 -13.90 -23.44
N PHE A 87 15.79 -13.57 -23.92
CA PHE A 87 16.31 -14.11 -25.18
C PHE A 87 16.73 -15.57 -24.97
N PRO A 88 16.07 -16.55 -25.60
CA PRO A 88 16.27 -17.97 -25.30
C PRO A 88 17.64 -18.51 -25.72
N HIS A 89 18.31 -17.84 -26.66
CA HIS A 89 19.63 -18.19 -27.18
C HIS A 89 20.79 -17.51 -26.43
N MET A 90 20.49 -16.69 -25.42
CA MET A 90 21.44 -16.01 -24.57
C MET A 90 21.43 -16.61 -23.18
N THR A 91 22.58 -16.68 -22.53
CA THR A 91 22.69 -17.00 -21.11
C THR A 91 22.02 -15.92 -20.24
N ILE A 92 21.79 -16.21 -18.97
CA ILE A 92 21.22 -15.23 -18.03
C ILE A 92 22.13 -14.01 -17.91
N LYS A 93 23.45 -14.22 -17.83
CA LYS A 93 24.44 -13.15 -17.88
C LYS A 93 24.26 -12.25 -19.10
N GLU A 94 24.21 -12.83 -20.29
CA GLU A 94 24.05 -12.07 -21.54
C GLU A 94 22.71 -11.32 -21.58
N ASN A 95 21.62 -11.91 -21.09
CA ASN A 95 20.33 -11.25 -20.98
C ASN A 95 20.37 -10.01 -20.08
N LEU A 96 21.07 -10.07 -18.93
CA LEU A 96 21.17 -8.96 -17.99
C LEU A 96 22.14 -7.87 -18.49
N GLU A 97 23.23 -8.26 -19.12
CA GLU A 97 24.31 -7.35 -19.56
C GLU A 97 24.04 -6.71 -20.94
N LEU A 98 22.99 -7.13 -21.67
CA LEU A 98 22.75 -6.70 -23.05
C LEU A 98 22.59 -5.17 -23.18
N ILE A 99 21.70 -4.58 -22.43
CA ILE A 99 21.41 -3.13 -22.52
C ILE A 99 22.56 -2.30 -21.95
N PRO A 100 23.13 -2.60 -20.76
CA PRO A 100 24.33 -1.93 -20.27
C PRO A 100 25.50 -1.91 -21.28
N LYS A 101 25.77 -3.05 -21.93
CA LYS A 101 26.79 -3.13 -23.00
C LYS A 101 26.44 -2.25 -24.21
N LEU A 102 25.19 -2.23 -24.65
CA LEU A 102 24.74 -1.37 -25.75
C LEU A 102 24.82 0.13 -25.40
N LYS A 103 24.75 0.46 -24.11
CA LYS A 103 24.97 1.84 -23.60
C LYS A 103 26.46 2.19 -23.44
N GLY A 104 27.35 1.21 -23.56
CA GLY A 104 28.80 1.41 -23.41
C GLY A 104 29.25 1.56 -21.96
N GLU A 105 28.50 0.98 -21.01
CA GLU A 105 28.87 0.97 -19.60
C GLU A 105 30.16 0.16 -19.37
N ASP A 106 30.90 0.48 -18.31
CA ASP A 106 32.16 -0.18 -17.95
C ASP A 106 31.94 -1.67 -17.61
N SER A 107 32.78 -2.54 -18.13
CA SER A 107 32.66 -3.99 -17.99
C SER A 107 32.70 -4.49 -16.55
N ASP A 108 33.53 -3.89 -15.69
CA ASP A 108 33.64 -4.30 -14.28
C ASP A 108 32.41 -3.82 -13.48
N SER A 109 31.86 -2.67 -13.84
CA SER A 109 30.61 -2.16 -13.30
C SER A 109 29.43 -3.06 -13.69
N ILE A 110 29.30 -3.42 -14.97
CA ILE A 110 28.28 -4.33 -15.47
C ILE A 110 28.33 -5.66 -14.71
N LYS A 111 29.52 -6.25 -14.57
CA LYS A 111 29.70 -7.55 -13.89
C LYS A 111 29.27 -7.50 -12.43
N ARG A 112 29.65 -6.48 -11.69
CA ARG A 112 29.24 -6.30 -10.29
C ARG A 112 27.73 -6.16 -10.19
N LYS A 113 27.14 -5.24 -10.93
CA LYS A 113 25.68 -5.00 -10.96
C LYS A 113 24.89 -6.24 -11.34
N THR A 114 25.40 -7.05 -12.29
CA THR A 114 24.75 -8.30 -12.69
C THR A 114 24.70 -9.32 -11.55
N ASN A 115 25.78 -9.46 -10.78
CA ASN A 115 25.81 -10.33 -9.62
C ASN A 115 24.87 -9.83 -8.53
N ASP A 116 24.94 -8.55 -8.18
CA ASP A 116 24.09 -7.93 -7.15
C ASP A 116 22.61 -8.09 -7.50
N LEU A 117 22.23 -7.91 -8.75
CA LEU A 117 20.85 -8.09 -9.22
C LEU A 117 20.38 -9.55 -9.15
N LEU A 118 21.25 -10.52 -9.42
CA LEU A 118 20.91 -11.93 -9.27
C LEU A 118 20.73 -12.31 -7.80
N GLU A 119 21.63 -11.88 -6.92
CA GLU A 119 21.50 -12.10 -5.48
C GLU A 119 20.21 -11.47 -4.94
N LEU A 120 19.90 -10.26 -5.37
CA LEU A 120 18.72 -9.51 -4.98
C LEU A 120 17.41 -10.22 -5.34
N VAL A 121 17.35 -10.91 -6.48
CA VAL A 121 16.17 -11.72 -6.85
C VAL A 121 16.26 -13.18 -6.35
N GLY A 122 17.15 -13.45 -5.38
CA GLY A 122 17.28 -14.74 -4.72
C GLY A 122 17.82 -15.86 -5.62
N LEU A 123 18.69 -15.51 -6.59
CA LEU A 123 19.34 -16.45 -7.50
C LEU A 123 20.87 -16.33 -7.38
N ALA A 124 21.53 -17.37 -6.88
CA ALA A 124 22.98 -17.37 -6.68
C ALA A 124 23.74 -17.18 -8.01
N PRO A 125 24.58 -16.13 -8.17
CA PRO A 125 25.29 -15.86 -9.43
C PRO A 125 26.08 -17.05 -9.94
N ASP A 126 26.81 -17.75 -9.08
CA ASP A 126 27.67 -18.89 -9.45
C ASP A 126 26.87 -20.04 -10.08
N GLU A 127 25.60 -20.15 -9.75
CA GLU A 127 24.73 -21.21 -10.27
C GLU A 127 23.98 -20.76 -11.53
N TYR A 128 23.55 -19.50 -11.62
CA TYR A 128 22.58 -19.06 -12.63
C TYR A 128 23.16 -18.25 -13.78
N LEU A 129 24.32 -17.58 -13.64
CA LEU A 129 24.88 -16.69 -14.65
C LEU A 129 24.98 -17.32 -16.04
N TYR A 130 25.42 -18.58 -16.09
CA TYR A 130 25.72 -19.27 -17.37
C TYR A 130 24.61 -20.22 -17.85
N ARG A 131 23.48 -20.29 -17.10
CA ARG A 131 22.31 -21.05 -17.56
C ARG A 131 21.58 -20.32 -18.68
N TYR A 132 20.85 -21.08 -19.46
CA TYR A 132 19.93 -20.56 -20.46
C TYR A 132 18.50 -20.48 -19.90
N PRO A 133 17.63 -19.61 -20.45
CA PRO A 133 16.24 -19.53 -20.03
C PRO A 133 15.48 -20.87 -20.06
N SER A 134 15.83 -21.78 -21.00
CA SER A 134 15.21 -23.11 -21.09
C SER A 134 15.45 -24.00 -19.86
N GLU A 135 16.51 -23.74 -19.10
CA GLU A 135 16.91 -24.51 -17.91
C GLU A 135 16.23 -23.99 -16.61
N LEU A 136 15.38 -22.97 -16.70
CA LEU A 136 14.78 -22.30 -15.59
C LEU A 136 13.28 -22.55 -15.47
N SER A 137 12.77 -22.56 -14.24
CA SER A 137 11.33 -22.55 -13.97
C SER A 137 10.69 -21.23 -14.42
N GLY A 138 9.36 -21.20 -14.58
CA GLY A 138 8.63 -19.98 -14.91
C GLY A 138 8.87 -18.83 -13.93
N GLY A 139 8.88 -19.14 -12.63
CA GLY A 139 9.16 -18.16 -11.58
C GLY A 139 10.59 -17.61 -11.62
N GLN A 140 11.59 -18.48 -11.85
CA GLN A 140 12.98 -18.04 -12.02
C GLN A 140 13.14 -17.13 -13.24
N LYS A 141 12.49 -17.44 -14.36
CA LYS A 141 12.46 -16.57 -15.55
C LYS A 141 11.86 -15.19 -15.22
N GLN A 142 10.79 -15.14 -14.44
CA GLN A 142 10.18 -13.86 -14.04
C GLN A 142 11.11 -13.03 -13.16
N ARG A 143 11.75 -13.64 -12.16
CA ARG A 143 12.76 -12.97 -11.31
C ARG A 143 13.88 -12.35 -12.14
N ILE A 144 14.40 -13.10 -13.12
CA ILE A 144 15.44 -12.58 -14.03
C ILE A 144 14.88 -11.47 -14.94
N GLY A 145 13.63 -11.57 -15.37
CA GLY A 145 12.96 -10.49 -16.10
C GLY A 145 12.89 -9.18 -15.33
N VAL A 146 12.59 -9.27 -14.01
CA VAL A 146 12.64 -8.12 -13.09
C VAL A 146 14.07 -7.61 -12.96
N ALA A 147 15.05 -8.46 -12.63
CA ALA A 147 16.46 -8.09 -12.52
C ALA A 147 16.97 -7.38 -13.79
N ARG A 148 16.57 -7.86 -14.98
CA ARG A 148 16.94 -7.23 -16.26
C ARG A 148 16.39 -5.81 -16.40
N ALA A 149 15.18 -5.54 -15.94
CA ALA A 149 14.64 -4.19 -16.00
C ALA A 149 15.42 -3.21 -15.11
N PHE A 150 16.00 -3.68 -14.02
CA PHE A 150 16.89 -2.89 -13.15
C PHE A 150 18.34 -2.86 -13.62
N SER A 151 18.75 -3.72 -14.57
CA SER A 151 20.13 -3.72 -15.07
C SER A 151 20.46 -2.45 -15.85
N THR A 152 19.48 -1.86 -16.51
CA THR A 152 19.61 -0.53 -17.13
C THR A 152 19.55 0.52 -16.03
N ASP A 153 20.47 1.44 -15.95
CA ASP A 153 20.43 2.53 -14.98
C ASP A 153 19.35 3.57 -15.38
N SER A 154 18.11 3.11 -15.48
CA SER A 154 16.97 3.92 -15.90
C SER A 154 16.18 4.42 -14.68
N ASP A 155 15.71 5.66 -14.76
CA ASP A 155 14.88 6.26 -13.70
C ASP A 155 13.45 5.73 -13.74
N ILE A 156 13.03 5.16 -14.88
CA ILE A 156 11.66 4.65 -15.09
C ILE A 156 11.71 3.14 -15.37
N ILE A 157 10.84 2.42 -14.68
CA ILE A 157 10.63 0.98 -14.90
C ILE A 157 9.14 0.74 -15.14
N LEU A 158 8.84 0.03 -16.22
CA LEU A 158 7.49 -0.38 -16.58
C LEU A 158 7.34 -1.87 -16.34
N MET A 159 6.26 -2.29 -15.69
CA MET A 159 6.02 -3.71 -15.37
C MET A 159 4.60 -4.13 -15.76
N ASP A 160 4.49 -5.12 -16.62
CA ASP A 160 3.21 -5.66 -17.09
C ASP A 160 3.00 -7.05 -16.48
N GLU A 161 2.20 -7.12 -15.41
CA GLU A 161 1.89 -8.34 -14.65
C GLU A 161 3.13 -9.18 -14.27
N PRO A 162 4.15 -8.59 -13.62
CA PRO A 162 5.45 -9.24 -13.41
C PRO A 162 5.41 -10.44 -12.46
N PHE A 163 4.34 -10.64 -11.70
CA PHE A 163 4.23 -11.68 -10.69
C PHE A 163 3.17 -12.76 -11.01
N SER A 164 2.54 -12.71 -12.19
CA SER A 164 1.40 -13.56 -12.56
C SER A 164 1.70 -15.07 -12.57
N ALA A 165 2.94 -15.47 -12.83
CA ALA A 165 3.34 -16.89 -12.89
C ALA A 165 4.06 -17.39 -11.62
N LEU A 166 4.04 -16.61 -10.51
CA LEU A 166 4.67 -16.97 -9.25
C LEU A 166 3.69 -17.64 -8.29
N ASP A 167 4.19 -18.59 -7.50
CA ASP A 167 3.49 -19.09 -6.33
C ASP A 167 3.36 -17.99 -5.25
N PRO A 168 2.39 -18.09 -4.33
CA PRO A 168 2.13 -17.01 -3.36
C PRO A 168 3.32 -16.65 -2.46
N VAL A 169 4.13 -17.62 -2.04
CA VAL A 169 5.28 -17.39 -1.13
C VAL A 169 6.37 -16.61 -1.87
N THR A 170 6.74 -17.10 -3.05
CA THR A 170 7.73 -16.46 -3.92
C THR A 170 7.27 -15.06 -4.35
N ARG A 171 5.98 -14.89 -4.65
CA ARG A 171 5.39 -13.61 -5.03
C ARG A 171 5.54 -12.58 -3.91
N ASN A 172 5.19 -12.93 -2.68
CA ASN A 172 5.31 -12.04 -1.52
C ASN A 172 6.76 -11.60 -1.28
N SER A 173 7.71 -12.54 -1.32
CA SER A 173 9.14 -12.22 -1.16
C SER A 173 9.62 -11.23 -2.23
N LEU A 174 9.28 -11.49 -3.50
CA LEU A 174 9.71 -10.62 -4.61
C LEU A 174 9.04 -9.24 -4.59
N GLN A 175 7.82 -9.13 -4.08
CA GLN A 175 7.15 -7.85 -3.85
C GLN A 175 7.88 -7.02 -2.80
N ASP A 176 8.28 -7.64 -1.68
CA ASP A 176 9.01 -6.98 -0.60
C ASP A 176 10.39 -6.52 -1.09
N GLU A 177 11.08 -7.37 -1.87
CA GLU A 177 12.36 -7.03 -2.51
C GLU A 177 12.20 -5.87 -3.51
N LEU A 178 11.18 -5.93 -4.38
CA LEU A 178 10.89 -4.85 -5.34
C LEU A 178 10.63 -3.51 -4.64
N PHE A 179 9.81 -3.53 -3.58
CA PHE A 179 9.50 -2.33 -2.81
C PHE A 179 10.77 -1.75 -2.16
N SER A 180 11.62 -2.59 -1.57
CA SER A 180 12.89 -2.16 -0.99
C SER A 180 13.81 -1.53 -2.03
N MET A 181 13.96 -2.17 -3.20
CA MET A 181 14.75 -1.66 -4.32
C MET A 181 14.23 -0.32 -4.84
N GLN A 182 12.91 -0.19 -4.99
CA GLN A 182 12.30 1.04 -5.49
C GLN A 182 12.59 2.20 -4.54
N LYS A 183 12.48 1.98 -3.22
CA LYS A 183 12.79 3.00 -2.19
C LYS A 183 14.28 3.34 -2.15
N GLU A 184 15.16 2.34 -2.16
CA GLU A 184 16.62 2.54 -2.10
C GLU A 184 17.15 3.27 -3.34
N LEU A 185 16.69 2.87 -4.52
CA LEU A 185 17.15 3.42 -5.80
C LEU A 185 16.31 4.61 -6.30
N ASN A 186 15.27 5.01 -5.56
CA ASN A 186 14.33 6.08 -5.90
C ASN A 186 13.81 6.00 -7.35
N LYS A 187 13.47 4.78 -7.81
CA LYS A 187 12.98 4.56 -9.18
C LYS A 187 11.50 4.87 -9.30
N THR A 188 11.10 5.47 -10.43
CA THR A 188 9.68 5.63 -10.79
C THR A 188 9.19 4.36 -11.46
N ILE A 189 8.19 3.70 -10.87
CA ILE A 189 7.67 2.44 -11.39
C ILE A 189 6.21 2.61 -11.80
N VAL A 190 5.90 2.20 -13.04
CA VAL A 190 4.50 2.00 -13.47
C VAL A 190 4.24 0.50 -13.56
N PHE A 191 3.39 0.04 -12.70
CA PHE A 191 3.10 -1.38 -12.49
C PHE A 191 1.68 -1.70 -12.91
N VAL A 192 1.49 -2.73 -13.70
CA VAL A 192 0.17 -3.22 -14.11
C VAL A 192 -0.11 -4.55 -13.42
N THR A 193 -1.26 -4.65 -12.77
CA THR A 193 -1.78 -5.90 -12.21
C THR A 193 -3.31 -5.96 -12.33
N HIS A 194 -3.86 -7.13 -12.12
CA HIS A 194 -5.29 -7.37 -11.90
C HIS A 194 -5.58 -7.75 -10.43
N ASP A 195 -4.54 -7.88 -9.61
CA ASP A 195 -4.65 -8.25 -8.20
C ASP A 195 -4.62 -7.01 -7.30
N MET A 196 -5.74 -6.77 -6.59
CA MET A 196 -5.88 -5.61 -5.70
C MET A 196 -4.98 -5.72 -4.47
N ASP A 197 -4.70 -6.93 -3.98
CA ASP A 197 -3.84 -7.12 -2.81
C ASP A 197 -2.38 -6.78 -3.15
N GLU A 198 -1.94 -7.09 -4.39
CA GLU A 198 -0.66 -6.60 -4.90
C GLU A 198 -0.62 -5.07 -4.94
N ALA A 199 -1.66 -4.44 -5.51
CA ALA A 199 -1.72 -3.00 -5.64
C ALA A 199 -1.67 -2.30 -4.26
N ILE A 200 -2.46 -2.77 -3.29
CA ILE A 200 -2.49 -2.21 -1.93
C ILE A 200 -1.12 -2.34 -1.26
N LYS A 201 -0.45 -3.48 -1.43
CA LYS A 201 0.81 -3.79 -0.76
C LYS A 201 1.98 -2.92 -1.24
N ILE A 202 2.08 -2.66 -2.54
CA ILE A 202 3.29 -2.06 -3.12
C ILE A 202 3.14 -0.62 -3.60
N ALA A 203 1.92 -0.12 -3.84
CA ALA A 203 1.70 1.16 -4.49
C ALA A 203 1.85 2.37 -3.56
N ASP A 204 2.52 3.42 -4.03
CA ASP A 204 2.36 4.76 -3.48
C ASP A 204 1.01 5.36 -3.90
N LYS A 205 0.59 5.12 -5.17
CA LYS A 205 -0.73 5.47 -5.70
C LYS A 205 -1.29 4.38 -6.61
N ILE A 206 -2.60 4.22 -6.58
CA ILE A 206 -3.33 3.28 -7.44
C ILE A 206 -4.19 4.08 -8.41
N CYS A 207 -4.06 3.78 -9.69
CA CYS A 207 -4.92 4.28 -10.77
C CYS A 207 -5.91 3.17 -11.17
N LEU A 208 -7.14 3.28 -10.70
CA LEU A 208 -8.20 2.34 -11.03
C LEU A 208 -8.85 2.76 -12.35
N LEU A 209 -8.81 1.84 -13.31
CA LEU A 209 -9.26 2.03 -14.68
C LEU A 209 -10.50 1.19 -14.97
N ASN A 210 -11.48 1.78 -15.64
CA ASN A 210 -12.60 1.06 -16.22
C ASN A 210 -12.98 1.67 -17.57
N GLU A 211 -13.22 0.83 -18.57
CA GLU A 211 -13.65 1.24 -19.93
C GLU A 211 -12.82 2.40 -20.55
N GLY A 212 -11.53 2.42 -20.27
CA GLY A 212 -10.61 3.43 -20.79
C GLY A 212 -10.57 4.76 -20.05
N HIS A 213 -11.26 4.87 -18.91
CA HIS A 213 -11.28 6.05 -18.05
C HIS A 213 -10.63 5.77 -16.69
N ILE A 214 -10.08 6.81 -16.07
CA ILE A 214 -9.72 6.78 -14.65
C ILE A 214 -11.01 6.90 -13.83
N ILE A 215 -11.26 5.92 -12.98
CA ILE A 215 -12.37 5.95 -12.03
C ILE A 215 -11.93 6.58 -10.72
N GLN A 216 -10.73 6.22 -10.25
CA GLN A 216 -10.10 6.82 -9.07
C GLN A 216 -8.58 6.73 -9.18
N TYR A 217 -7.89 7.78 -8.72
CA TYR A 217 -6.44 7.84 -8.60
C TYR A 217 -6.05 8.43 -7.26
N ASP A 218 -5.59 7.59 -6.36
CA ASP A 218 -5.28 7.98 -4.98
C ASP A 218 -4.32 7.00 -4.32
N THR A 219 -3.94 7.27 -3.06
CA THR A 219 -3.21 6.33 -2.22
C THR A 219 -4.07 5.09 -1.91
N PRO A 220 -3.45 3.92 -1.64
CA PRO A 220 -4.18 2.72 -1.22
C PRO A 220 -5.14 2.98 -0.05
N ASP A 221 -4.69 3.74 0.96
CA ASP A 221 -5.49 4.11 2.14
C ASP A 221 -6.76 4.90 1.76
N GLN A 222 -6.64 5.88 0.86
CA GLN A 222 -7.79 6.68 0.42
C GLN A 222 -8.77 5.86 -0.44
N ILE A 223 -8.26 5.00 -1.32
CA ILE A 223 -9.12 4.14 -2.15
C ILE A 223 -9.92 3.16 -1.29
N LEU A 224 -9.28 2.60 -0.24
CA LEU A 224 -9.94 1.68 0.68
C LEU A 224 -10.99 2.37 1.56
N LYS A 225 -10.69 3.57 2.08
CA LYS A 225 -11.58 4.29 3.02
C LYS A 225 -12.65 5.12 2.35
N ASN A 226 -12.34 5.69 1.18
CA ASN A 226 -13.19 6.63 0.46
C ASN A 226 -13.32 6.22 -1.02
N PRO A 227 -13.95 5.07 -1.31
CA PRO A 227 -14.18 4.65 -2.69
C PRO A 227 -15.04 5.68 -3.43
N ALA A 228 -14.60 6.10 -4.62
CA ALA A 228 -15.26 7.16 -5.39
C ALA A 228 -16.64 6.76 -5.93
N SER A 229 -16.97 5.47 -5.96
CA SER A 229 -18.25 4.95 -6.42
C SER A 229 -18.51 3.53 -5.91
N GLU A 230 -19.74 3.07 -5.98
CA GLU A 230 -20.13 1.68 -5.68
C GLU A 230 -19.32 0.68 -6.52
N TYR A 231 -19.03 0.99 -7.77
CA TYR A 231 -18.16 0.18 -8.61
C TYR A 231 -16.76 -0.01 -8.02
N VAL A 232 -16.18 1.07 -7.47
CA VAL A 232 -14.85 1.00 -6.81
C VAL A 232 -14.94 0.14 -5.56
N GLU A 233 -15.98 0.32 -4.75
CA GLU A 233 -16.22 -0.46 -3.54
C GLU A 233 -16.37 -1.96 -3.84
N GLU A 234 -17.15 -2.32 -4.87
CA GLU A 234 -17.29 -3.70 -5.34
C GLU A 234 -15.98 -4.27 -5.90
N PHE A 235 -15.25 -3.48 -6.70
CA PHE A 235 -13.98 -3.91 -7.29
C PHE A 235 -12.92 -4.19 -6.23
N ILE A 236 -12.82 -3.33 -5.21
CA ILE A 236 -11.95 -3.53 -4.05
C ILE A 236 -12.40 -4.79 -3.28
N GLY A 237 -13.72 -5.00 -3.17
CA GLY A 237 -14.34 -5.97 -2.30
C GLY A 237 -14.47 -5.45 -0.87
N LYS A 238 -15.70 -5.40 -0.38
CA LYS A 238 -16.10 -4.82 0.93
C LYS A 238 -15.26 -5.29 2.14
N ARG A 239 -14.60 -6.44 2.03
CA ARG A 239 -13.79 -7.05 3.10
C ARG A 239 -12.33 -6.63 3.12
N ARG A 240 -11.77 -6.06 2.03
CA ARG A 240 -10.33 -5.80 1.94
C ARG A 240 -9.83 -4.67 2.83
N VAL A 241 -10.66 -3.69 3.15
CA VAL A 241 -10.33 -2.66 4.14
C VAL A 241 -9.88 -3.30 5.46
N TRP A 242 -10.58 -4.38 5.84
CA TRP A 242 -10.42 -5.05 7.12
C TRP A 242 -9.35 -6.16 7.10
N ASN A 243 -9.02 -6.69 5.95
CA ASN A 243 -7.94 -7.65 5.78
C ASN A 243 -6.54 -7.01 5.82
N ASN A 244 -6.50 -5.67 5.82
CA ASN A 244 -5.25 -4.90 5.92
C ASN A 244 -5.25 -4.05 7.21
N PRO A 245 -4.98 -4.65 8.39
CA PRO A 245 -5.00 -3.96 9.68
C PRO A 245 -3.97 -2.82 9.75
N GLU A 246 -2.97 -2.81 8.88
CA GLU A 246 -1.99 -1.73 8.74
C GLU A 246 -2.61 -0.42 8.22
N VAL A 247 -3.71 -0.51 7.48
CA VAL A 247 -4.45 0.63 6.93
C VAL A 247 -5.38 1.25 7.97
N LEU A 248 -5.81 0.47 8.98
CA LEU A 248 -6.72 0.91 10.03
C LEU A 248 -5.97 1.75 11.08
N LYS A 249 -6.52 2.92 11.38
CA LYS A 249 -6.01 3.84 12.37
C LYS A 249 -6.86 3.82 13.65
N ALA A 250 -6.31 4.30 14.74
CA ALA A 250 -7.01 4.41 16.02
C ALA A 250 -8.37 5.11 15.90
N LYS A 251 -8.47 6.16 15.09
CA LYS A 251 -9.72 6.89 14.81
C LYS A 251 -10.81 6.07 14.12
N ASP A 252 -10.43 5.03 13.38
CA ASP A 252 -11.38 4.18 12.62
C ASP A 252 -12.04 3.11 13.50
N ILE A 253 -11.44 2.82 14.68
CA ILE A 253 -11.87 1.77 15.60
C ILE A 253 -12.24 2.27 16.99
N MET A 254 -11.98 3.54 17.30
CA MET A 254 -12.26 4.13 18.60
C MET A 254 -13.76 4.41 18.79
N ILE A 255 -14.19 4.39 20.05
CA ILE A 255 -15.45 4.95 20.49
C ILE A 255 -15.23 6.46 20.59
N SER A 256 -15.88 7.25 19.74
CA SER A 256 -15.62 8.70 19.59
C SER A 256 -16.11 9.56 20.76
N ASP A 257 -17.01 9.10 21.60
CA ASP A 257 -17.47 9.81 22.81
C ASP A 257 -17.41 8.88 24.02
N PRO A 258 -16.22 8.63 24.56
CA PRO A 258 -16.05 7.77 25.73
C PRO A 258 -16.63 8.42 26.98
N VAL A 259 -17.09 7.57 27.91
CA VAL A 259 -17.64 8.06 29.18
C VAL A 259 -16.55 8.70 30.01
N LYS A 260 -16.77 9.96 30.42
CA LYS A 260 -15.80 10.81 31.13
C LYS A 260 -16.32 11.19 32.50
N VAL A 261 -15.39 11.47 33.40
CA VAL A 261 -15.71 11.98 34.74
C VAL A 261 -14.73 13.08 35.14
N SER A 262 -15.23 14.06 35.86
CA SER A 262 -14.37 15.11 36.46
C SER A 262 -13.66 14.57 37.71
N PRO A 263 -12.40 14.94 37.99
CA PRO A 263 -11.67 14.53 39.18
C PRO A 263 -12.32 15.01 40.52
N ARG A 264 -13.21 15.99 40.43
CA ARG A 264 -13.94 16.52 41.60
C ARG A 264 -15.16 15.72 42.01
N ARG A 265 -15.63 14.78 41.19
CA ARG A 265 -16.75 13.90 41.53
C ARG A 265 -16.32 12.92 42.60
N ASN A 266 -17.25 12.55 43.46
CA ASN A 266 -17.00 11.53 44.46
C ASN A 266 -17.21 10.11 43.89
N VAL A 267 -16.72 9.12 44.62
CA VAL A 267 -16.78 7.70 44.27
C VAL A 267 -18.20 7.23 44.01
N PHE A 268 -19.20 7.69 44.81
CA PHE A 268 -20.58 7.31 44.61
C PHE A 268 -21.14 7.77 43.25
N GLN A 269 -20.88 9.02 42.87
CA GLN A 269 -21.29 9.58 41.60
C GLN A 269 -20.59 8.85 40.41
N ALA A 270 -19.32 8.47 40.57
CA ALA A 270 -18.62 7.70 39.57
C ALA A 270 -19.23 6.31 39.36
N ILE A 271 -19.65 5.62 40.43
CA ILE A 271 -20.34 4.34 40.36
C ILE A 271 -21.69 4.49 39.61
N GLU A 272 -22.44 5.55 39.87
CA GLU A 272 -23.73 5.79 39.20
C GLU A 272 -23.49 6.02 37.70
N ILE A 273 -22.53 6.83 37.30
CA ILE A 273 -22.14 7.05 35.89
C ILE A 273 -21.75 5.73 35.24
N MET A 274 -20.95 4.89 35.92
CA MET A 274 -20.57 3.56 35.37
C MET A 274 -21.78 2.68 35.15
N LYS A 275 -22.74 2.64 36.10
CA LYS A 275 -23.97 1.83 35.97
C LYS A 275 -24.89 2.31 34.86
N GLU A 276 -25.13 3.63 34.80
CA GLU A 276 -25.98 4.23 33.75
C GLU A 276 -25.45 3.97 32.34
N ASN A 277 -24.13 4.05 32.18
CA ASN A 277 -23.49 3.86 30.87
C ASN A 277 -23.02 2.43 30.63
N LYS A 278 -23.24 1.50 31.58
CA LYS A 278 -22.84 0.08 31.48
C LYS A 278 -21.34 -0.11 31.18
N VAL A 279 -20.49 0.69 31.82
CA VAL A 279 -19.03 0.63 31.69
C VAL A 279 -18.39 0.30 33.05
N ASP A 280 -17.20 -0.32 33.00
CA ASP A 280 -16.41 -0.71 34.17
C ASP A 280 -15.24 0.23 34.47
N SER A 281 -15.05 1.25 33.63
CA SER A 281 -14.01 2.25 33.74
C SER A 281 -14.47 3.62 33.25
N LEU A 282 -13.89 4.69 33.82
CA LEU A 282 -14.15 6.07 33.41
C LEU A 282 -12.85 6.78 33.16
N LEU A 283 -12.80 7.51 32.05
CA LEU A 283 -11.69 8.40 31.74
C LEU A 283 -11.85 9.72 32.50
N VAL A 284 -10.79 10.13 33.19
CA VAL A 284 -10.81 11.36 33.98
C VAL A 284 -10.22 12.50 33.16
N THR A 285 -11.01 13.56 32.98
CA THR A 285 -10.59 14.73 32.18
C THR A 285 -10.63 16.00 33.02
N ASP A 286 -9.75 16.93 32.71
CA ASP A 286 -9.77 18.29 33.27
C ASP A 286 -10.82 19.18 32.55
N LYS A 287 -10.84 20.48 32.92
CA LYS A 287 -11.74 21.45 32.29
C LYS A 287 -11.47 21.71 30.81
N GLN A 288 -10.25 21.47 30.36
CA GLN A 288 -9.80 21.61 28.97
C GLN A 288 -10.03 20.32 28.13
N GLN A 289 -10.69 19.31 28.73
CA GLN A 289 -10.90 17.96 28.12
C GLN A 289 -9.58 17.19 27.95
N SER A 290 -8.50 17.55 28.63
CA SER A 290 -7.25 16.78 28.61
C SER A 290 -7.38 15.54 29.47
N LEU A 291 -6.85 14.42 29.00
CA LEU A 291 -6.81 13.16 29.74
C LEU A 291 -5.81 13.29 30.89
N ILE A 292 -6.30 13.15 32.16
CA ILE A 292 -5.49 13.26 33.36
C ILE A 292 -5.49 12.03 34.26
N GLY A 293 -6.38 11.06 33.97
CA GLY A 293 -6.46 9.86 34.78
C GLY A 293 -7.48 8.85 34.24
N LEU A 294 -7.47 7.68 34.86
CA LEU A 294 -8.45 6.62 34.68
C LEU A 294 -8.88 6.11 36.04
N VAL A 295 -10.14 5.73 36.16
CA VAL A 295 -10.67 5.06 37.34
C VAL A 295 -11.45 3.82 36.92
N THR A 296 -11.20 2.68 37.55
CA THR A 296 -11.89 1.40 37.27
C THR A 296 -12.84 1.05 38.42
N LEU A 297 -13.84 0.23 38.11
CA LEU A 297 -14.76 -0.28 39.13
C LEU A 297 -14.01 -0.98 40.25
N LYS A 298 -12.89 -1.68 39.94
CA LYS A 298 -12.04 -2.35 40.94
C LYS A 298 -11.33 -1.36 41.90
N SER A 299 -10.82 -0.25 41.38
CA SER A 299 -10.18 0.78 42.20
C SER A 299 -11.17 1.51 43.09
N ILE A 300 -12.43 1.64 42.66
CA ILE A 300 -13.52 2.29 43.38
C ILE A 300 -14.05 1.45 44.55
N GLN A 301 -14.20 0.14 44.37
CA GLN A 301 -14.84 -0.78 45.33
C GLN A 301 -14.17 -0.81 46.71
N LEU A 302 -12.90 -0.46 46.78
CA LEU A 302 -12.08 -0.48 48.01
C LEU A 302 -12.08 0.88 48.74
N GLN A 303 -12.82 1.87 48.24
CA GLN A 303 -12.71 3.25 48.72
C GLN A 303 -13.97 3.76 49.47
N SER A 304 -13.79 4.77 50.32
CA SER A 304 -14.90 5.46 50.98
C SER A 304 -15.76 6.21 49.94
N ARG A 305 -17.07 6.25 50.17
CA ARG A 305 -18.04 6.99 49.31
C ARG A 305 -17.75 8.49 49.19
N ALA A 306 -17.06 9.06 50.16
CA ALA A 306 -16.73 10.48 50.21
C ALA A 306 -15.43 10.83 49.47
N THR A 307 -14.59 9.84 49.14
CA THR A 307 -13.34 10.02 48.41
C THR A 307 -13.60 10.55 47.01
N THR A 308 -12.77 11.46 46.53
CA THR A 308 -12.88 12.01 45.16
C THR A 308 -12.20 11.11 44.12
N VAL A 309 -12.68 11.16 42.91
CA VAL A 309 -12.09 10.45 41.74
C VAL A 309 -10.62 10.85 41.55
N GLY A 310 -10.29 12.15 41.76
CA GLY A 310 -8.93 12.67 41.62
C GLY A 310 -7.93 12.08 42.59
N GLU A 311 -8.38 11.60 43.80
CA GLU A 311 -7.54 10.98 44.81
C GLU A 311 -7.19 9.53 44.50
N ILE A 312 -8.06 8.82 43.72
CA ILE A 312 -7.95 7.38 43.47
C ILE A 312 -7.62 7.03 42.02
N MET A 313 -7.67 8.03 41.13
CA MET A 313 -7.39 7.79 39.69
C MET A 313 -5.95 7.37 39.49
N GLU A 314 -5.76 6.45 38.56
CA GLU A 314 -4.47 6.12 37.99
C GLU A 314 -4.04 7.25 37.07
N LYS A 315 -2.86 7.83 37.28
CA LYS A 315 -2.34 8.99 36.55
C LYS A 315 -1.42 8.61 35.38
N ASN A 316 -0.80 7.45 35.48
CA ASN A 316 0.12 6.96 34.42
C ASN A 316 -0.64 6.09 33.41
N ILE A 317 -1.30 6.74 32.44
CA ILE A 317 -2.15 6.08 31.49
C ILE A 317 -1.44 6.09 30.14
N LEU A 318 -1.33 4.91 29.54
CA LEU A 318 -0.92 4.79 28.15
C LEU A 318 -2.03 5.31 27.25
N SER A 319 -1.67 6.07 26.24
CA SER A 319 -2.59 6.59 25.22
C SER A 319 -1.91 6.59 23.86
N VAL A 320 -2.69 6.64 22.80
CA VAL A 320 -2.23 6.74 21.41
C VAL A 320 -2.86 7.94 20.71
N THR A 321 -2.30 8.35 19.60
CA THR A 321 -2.87 9.40 18.75
C THR A 321 -3.93 8.82 17.81
N GLU A 322 -4.77 9.67 17.23
CA GLU A 322 -5.82 9.29 16.28
C GLU A 322 -5.28 8.60 15.03
N ASP A 323 -4.07 8.96 14.59
CA ASP A 323 -3.43 8.44 13.39
C ASP A 323 -2.56 7.20 13.62
N GLU A 324 -2.47 6.71 14.87
CA GLU A 324 -1.74 5.48 15.17
C GLU A 324 -2.38 4.27 14.50
N ASN A 325 -1.56 3.35 13.94
CA ASN A 325 -2.08 2.17 13.25
C ASN A 325 -2.58 1.09 14.22
N LEU A 326 -3.52 0.26 13.76
CA LEU A 326 -4.13 -0.80 14.57
C LEU A 326 -3.11 -1.81 15.12
N ILE A 327 -2.04 -2.11 14.37
CA ILE A 327 -1.03 -3.07 14.79
C ILE A 327 -0.29 -2.55 16.02
N THR A 328 0.15 -1.29 15.99
CA THR A 328 0.78 -0.64 17.16
C THR A 328 -0.18 -0.58 18.35
N VAL A 329 -1.47 -0.25 18.12
CA VAL A 329 -2.50 -0.27 19.16
C VAL A 329 -2.59 -1.66 19.81
N LEU A 330 -2.67 -2.72 19.00
CA LEU A 330 -2.74 -4.10 19.49
C LEU A 330 -1.47 -4.53 20.23
N GLN A 331 -0.28 -4.13 19.75
CA GLN A 331 0.99 -4.38 20.44
C GLN A 331 1.03 -3.74 21.80
N ILE A 332 0.70 -2.43 21.92
CA ILE A 332 0.65 -1.70 23.18
C ILE A 332 -0.33 -2.38 24.15
N MET A 333 -1.54 -2.73 23.69
CA MET A 333 -2.54 -3.37 24.53
C MET A 333 -2.09 -4.76 25.02
N ASN A 334 -1.40 -5.53 24.17
CA ASN A 334 -0.94 -6.88 24.51
C ASN A 334 0.27 -6.87 25.45
N GLU A 335 1.29 -6.07 25.16
CA GLU A 335 2.51 -5.96 25.96
C GLU A 335 2.20 -5.47 27.39
N ASN A 336 1.28 -4.50 27.51
CA ASN A 336 0.89 -3.95 28.80
C ASN A 336 -0.30 -4.68 29.45
N LYS A 337 -0.84 -5.72 28.80
CA LYS A 337 -1.99 -6.54 29.27
C LYS A 337 -3.22 -5.68 29.64
N ILE A 338 -3.47 -4.59 28.89
CA ILE A 338 -4.60 -3.69 29.09
C ILE A 338 -5.75 -4.03 28.15
N GLY A 339 -6.98 -3.81 28.61
CA GLY A 339 -8.20 -4.06 27.83
C GLY A 339 -8.79 -2.79 27.17
N TYR A 340 -8.18 -1.66 27.40
CA TYR A 340 -8.61 -0.34 26.92
C TYR A 340 -7.39 0.54 26.64
N LEU A 341 -7.52 1.43 25.66
CA LEU A 341 -6.45 2.38 25.29
C LEU A 341 -7.09 3.71 24.87
N PRO A 342 -6.95 4.78 25.68
CA PRO A 342 -7.42 6.11 25.32
C PRO A 342 -6.74 6.66 24.07
N VAL A 343 -7.53 7.36 23.25
CA VAL A 343 -7.05 8.07 22.07
C VAL A 343 -7.07 9.56 22.37
N VAL A 344 -5.96 10.23 22.10
CA VAL A 344 -5.79 11.66 22.38
C VAL A 344 -5.31 12.40 21.12
N SER A 345 -5.65 13.68 21.02
CA SER A 345 -5.06 14.56 20.02
C SER A 345 -3.61 14.92 20.39
N GLU A 346 -2.87 15.53 19.45
CA GLU A 346 -1.52 16.07 19.72
C GLU A 346 -1.43 17.02 20.94
N LYS A 347 -2.54 17.66 21.30
CA LYS A 347 -2.66 18.54 22.46
C LYS A 347 -3.14 17.82 23.72
N ASN A 348 -3.03 16.49 23.77
CA ASN A 348 -3.49 15.63 24.88
C ASN A 348 -4.98 15.75 25.22
N LYS A 349 -5.83 16.21 24.29
CA LYS A 349 -7.27 16.18 24.49
C LYS A 349 -7.80 14.80 24.19
N LEU A 350 -8.68 14.30 25.06
CA LEU A 350 -9.34 13.01 24.87
C LEU A 350 -10.28 13.08 23.65
N THR A 351 -10.03 12.24 22.65
CA THR A 351 -10.83 12.16 21.41
C THR A 351 -11.57 10.84 21.28
N GLY A 352 -11.07 9.77 21.92
CA GLY A 352 -11.73 8.47 21.86
C GLY A 352 -11.19 7.45 22.86
N LEU A 353 -11.76 6.26 22.81
CA LEU A 353 -11.35 5.09 23.59
C LEU A 353 -11.40 3.84 22.70
N ILE A 354 -10.30 3.11 22.64
CA ILE A 354 -10.25 1.79 22.04
C ILE A 354 -10.40 0.74 23.14
N THR A 355 -11.27 -0.24 22.92
CA THR A 355 -11.47 -1.38 23.82
C THR A 355 -11.35 -2.68 23.04
N ARG A 356 -11.12 -3.81 23.73
CA ARG A 356 -11.17 -5.13 23.08
C ARG A 356 -12.52 -5.35 22.39
N SER A 357 -13.60 -4.87 22.98
CA SER A 357 -14.95 -4.98 22.40
C SER A 357 -15.11 -4.11 21.15
N SER A 358 -14.55 -2.88 21.11
CA SER A 358 -14.60 -2.04 19.90
C SER A 358 -13.82 -2.67 18.77
N ILE A 359 -12.63 -3.24 19.04
CA ILE A 359 -11.84 -3.98 18.05
C ILE A 359 -12.62 -5.22 17.56
N LEU A 360 -13.17 -6.03 18.48
CA LEU A 360 -13.98 -7.19 18.11
C LEU A 360 -15.26 -6.82 17.36
N SER A 361 -15.92 -5.74 17.72
CA SER A 361 -17.12 -5.25 17.02
C SER A 361 -16.79 -4.85 15.58
N VAL A 362 -15.69 -4.16 15.39
CA VAL A 362 -15.19 -3.79 14.07
C VAL A 362 -14.80 -5.05 13.27
N LEU A 363 -14.12 -6.02 13.88
CA LEU A 363 -13.74 -7.29 13.24
C LEU A 363 -14.94 -8.25 13.06
N SER A 364 -15.94 -8.27 13.96
CA SER A 364 -17.10 -9.19 13.92
C SER A 364 -18.31 -8.63 13.19
N GLY A 365 -18.45 -7.32 13.04
CA GLY A 365 -19.44 -6.73 12.12
C GLY A 365 -19.32 -7.30 10.71
N GLN A 366 -18.13 -7.79 10.38
CA GLN A 366 -17.82 -8.51 9.14
C GLN A 366 -18.29 -9.95 9.09
N LEU A 367 -18.42 -10.62 10.23
CA LEU A 367 -18.90 -12.01 10.30
C LEU A 367 -20.44 -12.09 10.25
N LEU A 368 -21.15 -11.06 10.71
CA LEU A 368 -22.60 -11.00 10.72
C LEU A 368 -23.22 -10.63 9.36
N ASP A 369 -22.51 -9.85 8.53
CA ASP A 369 -22.88 -9.62 7.12
C ASP A 369 -22.70 -10.88 6.24
N LEU A 370 -22.12 -11.95 6.79
CA LEU A 370 -21.99 -13.26 6.13
C LEU A 370 -23.24 -14.11 6.16
N GLU A 371 -24.13 -13.92 7.14
CA GLU A 371 -25.34 -14.74 7.32
C GLU A 371 -26.57 -14.21 6.56
N VAL A 372 -26.49 -13.00 5.98
CA VAL A 372 -27.62 -12.40 5.23
C VAL A 372 -27.50 -12.60 3.70
N ALA A 373 -26.43 -13.23 3.24
CA ALA A 373 -26.17 -13.46 1.81
C ALA A 373 -26.30 -14.94 1.37
N PHE A 374 -27.15 -15.72 2.09
CA PHE A 374 -27.58 -17.06 1.64
C PHE A 374 -29.10 -17.10 1.48
#